data_8e881d53bec9841a655df1c8d5dbb771
#
_entry.id   8e881d53bec9841a655df1c8d5dbb771
#
_cell.length_a   1.000
_cell.length_b   1.000
_cell.length_c   1.000
_cell.angle_alpha   90.00
_cell.angle_beta   90.00
_cell.angle_gamma   90.00
#
_symmetry.space_group_name_H-M   'P 1'
#
loop_
_entity.id
_entity.type
_entity.pdbx_description
1 polymer ?
#
loop_
_entity_poly.entity_id
_entity_poly.type
_entity_poly.pdbx_seq_one_letter_code
_entity_poly.pdbx_strand_id
1 'polypeptide(L)'
;MPFVTELLDDYVTAYRITVSRYPRLPVHFILATLFMALVATLYTLVPYLLRQATNALSLGAVHGYAASAVVLTGAYGVTWTIAHACEWLKHMISAAVLARCDAAFHHAIYARLIRVDYARLTEIDPGTLVSIVARSRDAFSAISLTLFWIIAPTLFQLVLSGAVLWQVANGAFALAFVGAMLVLFAVTWGIANKSKGAHAEVFSAADMLSSHLVEKLGFMLDIKLNNAYVREDAALHRILGVYTAKLTRGNARLSLLLAVQTVCTGLLLTVFTVVTAVEVTRSTFQVGDFVMIVGYIVALTMPFSSLAASLSDLRRNHIALRDGFGLLDLPAERTDTRASFDRSTSEVYRLEHVDVAWGGRTMLRDVNMKIDRGELVVLMGPSGGGKSSLANLMLGLAKPAHGTVTLYGANVCDVAVGDIASEVAVAPQSPLILTGTLRDNLAYGCDDAPPDSALRELVDMLELHELGNGTDGDALDRPLGIQGRALSGGERQRIALGRALARRPSVVILDEPTSSLDGAREARIFARLRQRVPTLVVITHHHS
;
A
#
# COMPACT_ATOMS: atom_id res chain seq x y z
N MET A 1 11.61 -13.16 -21.97
CA MET A 1 12.37 -11.88 -21.94
C MET A 1 11.49 -10.64 -21.65
N PRO A 2 10.29 -10.42 -22.20
CA PRO A 2 9.55 -9.17 -21.92
C PRO A 2 9.25 -8.94 -20.44
N PHE A 3 8.93 -9.99 -19.67
CA PHE A 3 8.65 -9.87 -18.24
C PHE A 3 9.82 -9.31 -17.40
N VAL A 4 11.05 -9.75 -17.71
CA VAL A 4 12.23 -9.31 -16.91
C VAL A 4 12.54 -7.85 -17.17
N THR A 5 12.40 -7.39 -18.43
CA THR A 5 12.59 -5.98 -18.77
C THR A 5 11.53 -5.09 -18.14
N GLU A 6 10.24 -5.47 -18.22
CA GLU A 6 9.16 -4.77 -17.55
C GLU A 6 9.34 -4.70 -16.02
N LEU A 7 9.71 -5.83 -15.41
CA LEU A 7 9.98 -5.88 -13.97
C LEU A 7 11.12 -4.95 -13.56
N LEU A 8 12.19 -4.89 -14.34
CA LEU A 8 13.34 -4.04 -14.04
C LEU A 8 12.99 -2.54 -14.19
N ASP A 9 12.24 -2.18 -15.20
CA ASP A 9 11.79 -0.79 -15.42
C ASP A 9 10.85 -0.34 -14.29
N ASP A 10 9.89 -1.18 -13.93
CA ASP A 10 8.95 -0.93 -12.83
C ASP A 10 9.69 -0.89 -11.48
N TYR A 11 10.69 -1.77 -11.29
CA TYR A 11 11.54 -1.77 -10.10
C TYR A 11 12.35 -0.47 -9.96
N VAL A 12 12.97 0.00 -11.05
CA VAL A 12 13.72 1.27 -11.06
C VAL A 12 12.81 2.43 -10.75
N THR A 13 11.58 2.42 -11.26
CA THR A 13 10.57 3.45 -10.98
C THR A 13 10.19 3.45 -9.50
N ALA A 14 9.86 2.28 -8.92
CA ALA A 14 9.58 2.14 -7.49
C ALA A 14 10.76 2.57 -6.61
N TYR A 15 11.97 2.18 -7.01
CA TYR A 15 13.20 2.58 -6.32
C TYR A 15 13.37 4.10 -6.29
N ARG A 16 13.17 4.80 -7.42
CA ARG A 16 13.24 6.27 -7.49
C ARG A 16 12.20 6.94 -6.58
N ILE A 17 10.96 6.44 -6.61
CA ILE A 17 9.88 6.93 -5.73
C ILE A 17 10.27 6.75 -4.26
N THR A 18 10.79 5.58 -3.90
CA THR A 18 11.18 5.27 -2.53
C THR A 18 12.37 6.12 -2.08
N VAL A 19 13.40 6.31 -2.93
CA VAL A 19 14.57 7.16 -2.64
C VAL A 19 14.16 8.61 -2.42
N SER A 20 13.18 9.13 -3.14
CA SER A 20 12.69 10.50 -2.95
C SER A 20 12.14 10.73 -1.54
N ARG A 21 11.64 9.68 -0.87
CA ARG A 21 11.10 9.73 0.50
C ARG A 21 12.07 9.19 1.55
N TYR A 22 13.03 8.36 1.13
CA TYR A 22 14.06 7.78 1.98
C TYR A 22 15.46 7.96 1.32
N PRO A 23 16.07 9.15 1.40
CA PRO A 23 17.33 9.46 0.69
C PRO A 23 18.53 8.60 1.08
N ARG A 24 18.52 7.99 2.28
CA ARG A 24 19.58 7.07 2.77
C ARG A 24 19.46 5.66 2.21
N LEU A 25 18.41 5.33 1.47
CA LEU A 25 18.17 4.00 0.92
C LEU A 25 19.35 3.45 0.12
N PRO A 26 19.98 4.19 -0.81
CA PRO A 26 21.11 3.66 -1.59
C PRO A 26 22.25 3.16 -0.72
N VAL A 27 22.60 3.92 0.33
CA VAL A 27 23.69 3.55 1.26
C VAL A 27 23.34 2.27 2.02
N HIS A 28 22.11 2.17 2.53
CA HIS A 28 21.67 0.97 3.25
C HIS A 28 21.59 -0.26 2.34
N PHE A 29 21.17 -0.09 1.08
CA PHE A 29 21.18 -1.18 0.09
C PHE A 29 22.60 -1.67 -0.21
N ILE A 30 23.55 -0.76 -0.44
CA ILE A 30 24.95 -1.10 -0.69
C ILE A 30 25.53 -1.86 0.51
N LEU A 31 25.35 -1.32 1.72
CA LEU A 31 25.86 -1.98 2.94
C LEU A 31 25.24 -3.36 3.16
N ALA A 32 23.94 -3.49 2.95
CA ALA A 32 23.25 -4.77 3.04
C ALA A 32 23.77 -5.76 1.99
N THR A 33 23.97 -5.32 0.74
CA THR A 33 24.49 -6.17 -0.35
C THR A 33 25.93 -6.62 -0.08
N LEU A 34 26.79 -5.73 0.42
CA LEU A 34 28.16 -6.09 0.82
C LEU A 34 28.16 -7.10 1.97
N PHE A 35 27.30 -6.91 2.96
CA PHE A 35 27.15 -7.85 4.08
C PHE A 35 26.67 -9.24 3.60
N MET A 36 25.75 -9.27 2.62
CA MET A 36 25.30 -10.53 2.00
C MET A 36 26.39 -11.25 1.20
N ALA A 37 27.20 -10.49 0.47
CA ALA A 37 28.35 -11.05 -0.22
C ALA A 37 29.34 -11.68 0.78
N LEU A 38 29.55 -11.03 1.93
CA LEU A 38 30.34 -11.59 3.03
C LEU A 38 29.74 -12.90 3.54
N VAL A 39 28.45 -12.94 3.84
CA VAL A 39 27.76 -14.14 4.32
C VAL A 39 27.87 -15.28 3.31
N ALA A 40 27.61 -15.02 2.01
CA ALA A 40 27.74 -16.02 0.95
C ALA A 40 29.20 -16.55 0.82
N THR A 41 30.18 -15.69 1.02
CA THR A 41 31.60 -16.07 1.05
C THR A 41 31.89 -16.99 2.23
N LEU A 42 31.37 -16.67 3.43
CA LEU A 42 31.52 -17.52 4.61
C LEU A 42 30.88 -18.90 4.39
N TYR A 43 29.68 -18.97 3.81
CA TYR A 43 29.02 -20.23 3.49
C TYR A 43 29.80 -21.07 2.45
N THR A 44 30.50 -20.41 1.54
CA THR A 44 31.39 -21.11 0.57
C THR A 44 32.68 -21.60 1.24
N LEU A 45 33.19 -20.86 2.23
CA LEU A 45 34.41 -21.21 2.96
C LEU A 45 34.21 -22.42 3.88
N VAL A 46 33.03 -22.61 4.43
CA VAL A 46 32.73 -23.70 5.40
C VAL A 46 33.03 -25.08 4.80
N PRO A 47 32.49 -25.52 3.64
CA PRO A 47 32.85 -26.82 3.04
C PRO A 47 34.32 -26.93 2.63
N TYR A 48 34.93 -25.80 2.23
CA TYR A 48 36.35 -25.77 1.88
C TYR A 48 37.23 -26.04 3.12
N LEU A 49 36.95 -25.44 4.26
CA LEU A 49 37.68 -25.70 5.52
C LEU A 49 37.46 -27.14 6.00
N LEU A 50 36.24 -27.68 5.83
CA LEU A 50 35.93 -29.06 6.16
C LEU A 50 36.76 -30.02 5.31
N ARG A 51 36.93 -29.73 4.00
CA ARG A 51 37.85 -30.45 3.12
C ARG A 51 39.28 -30.49 3.67
N GLN A 52 39.82 -29.32 4.03
CA GLN A 52 41.17 -29.19 4.55
C GLN A 52 41.34 -29.95 5.88
N ALA A 53 40.36 -29.85 6.77
CA ALA A 53 40.37 -30.61 8.02
C ALA A 53 40.33 -32.11 7.80
N THR A 54 39.47 -32.62 6.87
CA THR A 54 39.35 -34.04 6.53
C THR A 54 40.65 -34.58 5.93
N ASN A 55 41.25 -33.83 5.00
CA ASN A 55 42.52 -34.23 4.41
C ASN A 55 43.68 -34.24 5.42
N ALA A 56 43.73 -33.24 6.34
CA ALA A 56 44.71 -33.20 7.41
C ALA A 56 44.54 -34.38 8.39
N LEU A 57 43.32 -34.79 8.70
CA LEU A 57 43.03 -35.94 9.55
C LEU A 57 43.48 -37.27 8.89
N SER A 58 43.22 -37.45 7.60
CA SER A 58 43.60 -38.63 6.85
C SER A 58 45.14 -38.77 6.73
N LEU A 59 45.85 -37.66 6.52
CA LEU A 59 47.32 -37.62 6.46
C LEU A 59 47.94 -37.66 7.86
N GLY A 60 47.29 -37.06 8.85
CA GLY A 60 47.80 -37.01 10.23
C GLY A 60 47.87 -38.36 10.92
N ALA A 61 46.97 -39.27 10.56
CA ALA A 61 47.02 -40.68 11.02
C ALA A 61 48.27 -41.41 10.58
N VAL A 62 48.93 -40.96 9.48
CA VAL A 62 50.11 -41.58 8.91
C VAL A 62 51.41 -40.84 9.25
N HIS A 63 51.38 -39.51 9.41
CA HIS A 63 52.60 -38.68 9.47
C HIS A 63 52.70 -37.75 10.71
N GLY A 64 51.82 -37.85 11.72
CA GLY A 64 51.96 -37.11 12.98
C GLY A 64 51.49 -35.64 12.93
N TYR A 65 50.72 -35.20 11.93
CA TYR A 65 50.18 -33.82 11.77
C TYR A 65 48.91 -33.56 12.58
N ALA A 66 48.76 -34.13 13.77
CA ALA A 66 47.58 -34.02 14.62
C ALA A 66 47.24 -32.54 14.99
N ALA A 67 48.26 -31.69 15.22
CA ALA A 67 48.05 -30.30 15.60
C ALA A 67 47.38 -29.46 14.48
N SER A 68 47.79 -29.65 13.20
CA SER A 68 47.20 -28.95 12.08
C SER A 68 45.76 -29.38 11.82
N ALA A 69 45.44 -30.66 11.98
CA ALA A 69 44.09 -31.18 11.85
C ALA A 69 43.14 -30.59 12.95
N VAL A 70 43.61 -30.49 14.19
CA VAL A 70 42.84 -29.87 15.28
C VAL A 70 42.56 -28.37 15.01
N VAL A 71 43.57 -27.61 14.57
CA VAL A 71 43.42 -26.20 14.21
C VAL A 71 42.42 -26.02 13.05
N LEU A 72 42.50 -26.79 11.99
CA LEU A 72 41.59 -26.71 10.84
C LEU A 72 40.16 -27.09 11.23
N THR A 73 39.98 -28.12 12.06
CA THR A 73 38.66 -28.50 12.57
C THR A 73 38.07 -27.40 13.47
N GLY A 74 38.90 -26.76 14.31
CA GLY A 74 38.49 -25.58 15.08
C GLY A 74 38.08 -24.42 14.16
N ALA A 75 38.89 -24.12 13.15
CA ALA A 75 38.59 -23.06 12.18
C ALA A 75 37.27 -23.33 11.41
N TYR A 76 37.02 -24.57 11.01
CA TYR A 76 35.72 -24.96 10.42
C TYR A 76 34.57 -24.67 11.36
N GLY A 77 34.63 -25.11 12.63
CA GLY A 77 33.57 -24.89 13.62
C GLY A 77 33.30 -23.40 13.91
N VAL A 78 34.38 -22.62 14.07
CA VAL A 78 34.29 -21.17 14.28
C VAL A 78 33.67 -20.48 13.04
N THR A 79 34.15 -20.81 11.82
CA THR A 79 33.62 -20.22 10.57
C THR A 79 32.15 -20.60 10.38
N TRP A 80 31.79 -21.86 10.65
CA TRP A 80 30.40 -22.30 10.61
C TRP A 80 29.51 -21.50 11.56
N THR A 81 29.94 -21.30 12.80
CA THR A 81 29.21 -20.54 13.80
C THR A 81 29.06 -19.08 13.38
N ILE A 82 30.12 -18.44 12.89
CA ILE A 82 30.10 -17.06 12.40
C ILE A 82 29.16 -16.93 11.20
N ALA A 83 29.22 -17.86 10.24
CA ALA A 83 28.36 -17.84 9.05
C ALA A 83 26.87 -17.86 9.44
N HIS A 84 26.49 -18.78 10.35
CA HIS A 84 25.11 -18.88 10.82
C HIS A 84 24.68 -17.71 11.71
N ALA A 85 25.57 -17.17 12.54
CA ALA A 85 25.29 -15.95 13.30
C ALA A 85 25.08 -14.74 12.37
N CYS A 86 25.94 -14.59 11.36
CA CYS A 86 25.80 -13.55 10.33
C CYS A 86 24.53 -13.70 9.49
N GLU A 87 24.03 -14.92 9.28
CA GLU A 87 22.76 -15.15 8.59
C GLU A 87 21.58 -14.52 9.35
N TRP A 88 21.52 -14.69 10.67
CA TRP A 88 20.49 -14.03 11.51
C TRP A 88 20.64 -12.51 11.52
N LEU A 89 21.86 -12.01 11.57
CA LEU A 89 22.13 -10.58 11.47
C LEU A 89 21.71 -10.01 10.10
N LYS A 90 21.95 -10.77 9.03
CA LYS A 90 21.46 -10.44 7.67
C LYS A 90 19.94 -10.28 7.66
N HIS A 91 19.20 -11.22 8.27
CA HIS A 91 17.75 -11.12 8.36
C HIS A 91 17.28 -9.88 9.14
N MET A 92 17.93 -9.54 10.23
CA MET A 92 17.62 -8.35 11.02
C MET A 92 17.86 -7.06 10.22
N ILE A 93 19.00 -6.96 9.54
CA ILE A 93 19.35 -5.79 8.72
C ILE A 93 18.37 -5.67 7.55
N SER A 94 18.08 -6.78 6.84
CA SER A 94 17.14 -6.76 5.72
C SER A 94 15.75 -6.33 6.16
N ALA A 95 15.23 -6.88 7.25
CA ALA A 95 13.91 -6.50 7.78
C ALA A 95 13.82 -4.99 8.09
N ALA A 96 14.87 -4.43 8.70
CA ALA A 96 14.91 -3.00 9.02
C ALA A 96 14.95 -2.10 7.77
N VAL A 97 15.68 -2.51 6.73
CA VAL A 97 15.75 -1.76 5.45
C VAL A 97 14.42 -1.87 4.71
N LEU A 98 13.88 -3.07 4.59
CA LEU A 98 12.64 -3.34 3.86
C LEU A 98 11.43 -2.67 4.50
N ALA A 99 11.33 -2.68 5.84
CA ALA A 99 10.25 -1.96 6.54
C ALA A 99 10.27 -0.44 6.25
N ARG A 100 11.46 0.16 6.09
CA ARG A 100 11.57 1.58 5.70
C ARG A 100 11.19 1.80 4.24
N CYS A 101 11.49 0.84 3.36
CA CYS A 101 11.03 0.87 1.97
C CYS A 101 9.50 0.86 1.90
N ASP A 102 8.86 -0.04 2.65
CA ASP A 102 7.40 -0.14 2.72
C ASP A 102 6.78 1.15 3.23
N ALA A 103 7.31 1.70 4.31
CA ALA A 103 6.83 2.98 4.86
C ALA A 103 6.97 4.12 3.84
N ALA A 104 8.10 4.21 3.12
CA ALA A 104 8.34 5.26 2.14
C ALA A 104 7.43 5.13 0.91
N PHE A 105 7.24 3.90 0.41
CA PHE A 105 6.36 3.64 -0.74
C PHE A 105 4.89 3.86 -0.38
N HIS A 106 4.46 3.38 0.79
CA HIS A 106 3.12 3.60 1.31
C HIS A 106 2.82 5.10 1.48
N HIS A 107 3.77 5.85 2.04
CA HIS A 107 3.66 7.30 2.15
C HIS A 107 3.51 7.98 0.78
N ALA A 108 4.25 7.51 -0.25
CA ALA A 108 4.13 8.06 -1.59
C ALA A 108 2.74 7.84 -2.19
N ILE A 109 2.19 6.63 -2.06
CA ILE A 109 0.82 6.31 -2.49
C ILE A 109 -0.20 7.19 -1.75
N TYR A 110 -0.13 7.25 -0.42
CA TYR A 110 -1.06 8.04 0.38
C TYR A 110 -1.00 9.52 0.03
N ALA A 111 0.21 10.10 -0.06
CA ALA A 111 0.42 11.50 -0.42
C ALA A 111 -0.12 11.84 -1.83
N ARG A 112 -0.17 10.85 -2.73
CA ARG A 112 -0.79 11.01 -4.05
C ARG A 112 -2.31 10.91 -3.96
N LEU A 113 -2.85 9.91 -3.26
CA LEU A 113 -4.29 9.68 -3.15
C LEU A 113 -5.05 10.87 -2.58
N ILE A 114 -4.49 11.55 -1.58
CA ILE A 114 -5.11 12.77 -1.01
C ILE A 114 -5.13 13.97 -1.96
N ARG A 115 -4.46 13.86 -3.11
CA ARG A 115 -4.37 14.90 -4.14
C ARG A 115 -4.93 14.43 -5.50
N VAL A 116 -5.60 13.30 -5.53
CA VAL A 116 -6.27 12.80 -6.74
C VAL A 116 -7.52 13.64 -6.98
N ASP A 117 -7.79 13.94 -8.25
CA ASP A 117 -9.03 14.58 -8.69
C ASP A 117 -10.25 13.85 -8.10
N TYR A 118 -11.10 14.59 -7.38
CA TYR A 118 -12.22 14.03 -6.64
C TYR A 118 -13.20 13.27 -7.53
N ALA A 119 -13.45 13.74 -8.75
CA ALA A 119 -14.33 13.08 -9.69
C ALA A 119 -13.81 11.67 -10.06
N ARG A 120 -12.50 11.52 -10.23
CA ARG A 120 -11.87 10.22 -10.49
C ARG A 120 -11.85 9.31 -9.29
N LEU A 121 -11.63 9.87 -8.10
CA LEU A 121 -11.63 9.10 -6.86
C LEU A 121 -13.01 8.47 -6.58
N THR A 122 -14.09 9.17 -6.89
CA THR A 122 -15.47 8.68 -6.69
C THR A 122 -15.90 7.60 -7.69
N GLU A 123 -15.17 7.41 -8.79
CA GLU A 123 -15.40 6.31 -9.75
C GLU A 123 -14.84 4.97 -9.25
N ILE A 124 -13.92 4.99 -8.26
CA ILE A 124 -13.27 3.80 -7.72
C ILE A 124 -14.00 3.35 -6.46
N ASP A 125 -14.37 2.07 -6.41
CA ASP A 125 -14.95 1.49 -5.20
C ASP A 125 -13.97 1.58 -4.01
N PRO A 126 -14.39 2.13 -2.85
CA PRO A 126 -13.53 2.27 -1.68
C PRO A 126 -12.89 0.96 -1.20
N GLY A 127 -13.61 -0.17 -1.28
CA GLY A 127 -13.09 -1.48 -0.92
C GLY A 127 -11.96 -1.93 -1.85
N THR A 128 -12.11 -1.68 -3.14
CA THR A 128 -11.07 -1.93 -4.16
C THR A 128 -9.85 -1.05 -3.90
N LEU A 129 -10.05 0.24 -3.61
CA LEU A 129 -8.96 1.16 -3.29
C LEU A 129 -8.14 0.70 -2.09
N VAL A 130 -8.81 0.35 -0.98
CA VAL A 130 -8.15 -0.18 0.23
C VAL A 130 -7.39 -1.47 -0.08
N SER A 131 -7.97 -2.38 -0.86
CA SER A 131 -7.34 -3.64 -1.27
C SER A 131 -6.06 -3.40 -2.10
N ILE A 132 -6.10 -2.49 -3.08
CA ILE A 132 -4.93 -2.13 -3.90
C ILE A 132 -3.83 -1.52 -3.02
N VAL A 133 -4.17 -0.56 -2.16
CA VAL A 133 -3.21 0.08 -1.24
C VAL A 133 -2.57 -0.95 -0.31
N ALA A 134 -3.36 -1.86 0.26
CA ALA A 134 -2.85 -2.91 1.14
C ALA A 134 -1.90 -3.89 0.42
N ARG A 135 -2.22 -4.30 -0.81
CA ARG A 135 -1.38 -5.21 -1.60
C ARG A 135 -0.11 -4.55 -2.13
N SER A 136 -0.19 -3.31 -2.58
CA SER A 136 0.96 -2.60 -3.15
C SER A 136 1.96 -2.13 -2.09
N ARG A 137 1.54 -2.01 -0.82
CA ARG A 137 2.37 -1.57 0.29
C ARG A 137 3.69 -2.34 0.38
N ASP A 138 3.59 -3.67 0.41
CA ASP A 138 4.73 -4.56 0.65
C ASP A 138 5.37 -5.06 -0.67
N ALA A 139 4.82 -4.65 -1.82
CA ALA A 139 5.21 -5.19 -3.12
C ALA A 139 6.66 -4.87 -3.48
N PHE A 140 7.10 -3.63 -3.25
CA PHE A 140 8.47 -3.20 -3.55
C PHE A 140 9.50 -3.90 -2.65
N SER A 141 9.23 -4.01 -1.36
CA SER A 141 10.13 -4.71 -0.43
C SER A 141 10.19 -6.20 -0.71
N ALA A 142 9.07 -6.84 -1.05
CA ALA A 142 9.04 -8.26 -1.41
C ALA A 142 9.80 -8.57 -2.71
N ILE A 143 9.69 -7.69 -3.71
CA ILE A 143 10.50 -7.79 -4.93
C ILE A 143 11.99 -7.61 -4.60
N SER A 144 12.33 -6.60 -3.80
CA SER A 144 13.69 -6.35 -3.35
C SER A 144 14.25 -7.55 -2.58
N LEU A 145 13.48 -8.11 -1.63
CA LEU A 145 13.84 -9.31 -0.89
C LEU A 145 14.20 -10.46 -1.84
N THR A 146 13.35 -10.72 -2.81
CA THR A 146 13.56 -11.80 -3.76
C THR A 146 14.82 -11.59 -4.62
N LEU A 147 15.00 -10.39 -5.19
CA LEU A 147 16.11 -10.11 -6.09
C LEU A 147 17.45 -10.04 -5.37
N PHE A 148 17.53 -9.24 -4.30
CA PHE A 148 18.82 -8.93 -3.65
C PHE A 148 19.15 -9.82 -2.47
N TRP A 149 18.17 -10.44 -1.81
CA TRP A 149 18.38 -11.23 -0.59
C TRP A 149 18.24 -12.75 -0.80
N ILE A 150 17.66 -13.16 -1.94
CA ILE A 150 17.53 -14.58 -2.27
C ILE A 150 18.29 -14.91 -3.57
N ILE A 151 17.95 -14.28 -4.70
CA ILE A 151 18.53 -14.63 -6.00
C ILE A 151 20.00 -14.24 -6.07
N ALA A 152 20.35 -12.98 -5.79
CA ALA A 152 21.71 -12.50 -5.95
C ALA A 152 22.73 -13.25 -5.05
N PRO A 153 22.49 -13.48 -3.74
CA PRO A 153 23.40 -14.27 -2.90
C PRO A 153 23.54 -15.72 -3.38
N THR A 154 22.45 -16.35 -3.83
CA THR A 154 22.49 -17.72 -4.33
C THR A 154 23.35 -17.85 -5.59
N LEU A 155 23.18 -16.91 -6.54
CA LEU A 155 24.02 -16.87 -7.75
C LEU A 155 25.49 -16.56 -7.41
N PHE A 156 25.73 -15.63 -6.48
CA PHE A 156 27.08 -15.31 -6.03
C PHE A 156 27.75 -16.52 -5.36
N GLN A 157 27.04 -17.25 -4.48
CA GLN A 157 27.53 -18.47 -3.86
C GLN A 157 27.81 -19.57 -4.89
N LEU A 158 26.96 -19.71 -5.92
CA LEU A 158 27.17 -20.67 -7.01
C LEU A 158 28.45 -20.34 -7.79
N VAL A 159 28.70 -19.06 -8.09
CA VAL A 159 29.93 -18.63 -8.79
C VAL A 159 31.16 -18.92 -7.93
N LEU A 160 31.12 -18.58 -6.63
CA LEU A 160 32.24 -18.86 -5.71
C LEU A 160 32.51 -20.36 -5.57
N SER A 161 31.46 -21.17 -5.39
CA SER A 161 31.59 -22.62 -5.27
C SER A 161 32.16 -23.23 -6.57
N GLY A 162 31.73 -22.74 -7.73
CA GLY A 162 32.27 -23.11 -9.03
C GLY A 162 33.76 -22.77 -9.19
N ALA A 163 34.18 -21.58 -8.73
CA ALA A 163 35.57 -21.12 -8.75
C ALA A 163 36.46 -21.99 -7.85
N VAL A 164 35.99 -22.37 -6.67
CA VAL A 164 36.71 -23.27 -5.77
C VAL A 164 36.83 -24.68 -6.39
N LEU A 165 35.74 -25.19 -6.96
CA LEU A 165 35.76 -26.50 -7.64
C LEU A 165 36.69 -26.51 -8.85
N TRP A 166 36.79 -25.41 -9.60
CA TRP A 166 37.72 -25.26 -10.71
C TRP A 166 39.19 -25.45 -10.27
N GLN A 167 39.54 -24.87 -9.14
CA GLN A 167 40.91 -24.95 -8.60
C GLN A 167 41.23 -26.28 -7.93
N VAL A 168 40.23 -26.92 -7.31
CA VAL A 168 40.43 -28.09 -6.43
C VAL A 168 40.23 -29.41 -7.21
N ALA A 169 39.16 -29.50 -8.00
CA ALA A 169 38.85 -30.71 -8.75
C ALA A 169 39.46 -30.66 -10.17
N ASN A 170 38.69 -30.20 -11.12
CA ASN A 170 39.14 -29.87 -12.48
C ASN A 170 38.11 -29.01 -13.18
N GLY A 171 38.50 -28.31 -14.27
CA GLY A 171 37.61 -27.42 -14.99
C GLY A 171 36.37 -28.11 -15.57
N ALA A 172 36.48 -29.35 -16.04
CA ALA A 172 35.36 -30.09 -16.61
C ALA A 172 34.30 -30.43 -15.53
N PHE A 173 34.75 -30.85 -14.34
CA PHE A 173 33.87 -31.14 -13.21
C PHE A 173 33.16 -29.86 -12.71
N ALA A 174 33.92 -28.77 -12.57
CA ALA A 174 33.35 -27.48 -12.15
C ALA A 174 32.28 -26.96 -13.15
N LEU A 175 32.57 -27.06 -14.47
CA LEU A 175 31.60 -26.70 -15.50
C LEU A 175 30.36 -27.58 -15.48
N ALA A 176 30.53 -28.90 -15.29
CA ALA A 176 29.43 -29.84 -15.18
C ALA A 176 28.56 -29.51 -13.95
N PHE A 177 29.18 -29.17 -12.80
CA PHE A 177 28.49 -28.80 -11.58
C PHE A 177 27.68 -27.48 -11.76
N VAL A 178 28.32 -26.41 -12.25
CA VAL A 178 27.65 -25.12 -12.49
C VAL A 178 26.56 -25.29 -13.55
N GLY A 179 26.82 -26.02 -14.63
CA GLY A 179 25.82 -26.30 -15.66
C GLY A 179 24.61 -27.05 -15.12
N ALA A 180 24.82 -28.06 -14.28
CA ALA A 180 23.73 -28.77 -13.62
C ALA A 180 22.90 -27.89 -12.69
N MET A 181 23.54 -27.00 -11.94
CA MET A 181 22.83 -26.00 -11.08
C MET A 181 22.06 -25.00 -11.93
N LEU A 182 22.58 -24.56 -13.08
CA LEU A 182 21.84 -23.70 -14.01
C LEU A 182 20.63 -24.39 -14.63
N VAL A 183 20.74 -25.71 -14.95
CA VAL A 183 19.59 -26.50 -15.39
C VAL A 183 18.54 -26.57 -14.27
N LEU A 184 18.96 -26.83 -13.04
CA LEU A 184 18.05 -26.82 -11.89
C LEU A 184 17.36 -25.44 -11.71
N PHE A 185 18.09 -24.35 -11.91
CA PHE A 185 17.52 -22.99 -11.91
C PHE A 185 16.50 -22.83 -13.04
N ALA A 186 16.79 -23.31 -14.26
CA ALA A 186 15.84 -23.25 -15.38
C ALA A 186 14.56 -24.06 -15.11
N VAL A 187 14.70 -25.25 -14.50
CA VAL A 187 13.54 -26.06 -14.05
C VAL A 187 12.72 -25.27 -13.02
N THR A 188 13.36 -24.69 -12.02
CA THR A 188 12.72 -23.86 -10.99
C THR A 188 11.97 -22.68 -11.60
N TRP A 189 12.59 -21.99 -12.56
CA TRP A 189 11.95 -20.92 -13.32
C TRP A 189 10.72 -21.40 -14.11
N GLY A 190 10.82 -22.58 -14.73
CA GLY A 190 9.69 -23.22 -15.42
C GLY A 190 8.52 -23.54 -14.49
N ILE A 191 8.82 -24.02 -13.27
CA ILE A 191 7.83 -24.28 -12.21
C ILE A 191 7.11 -22.99 -11.80
N ALA A 192 7.87 -21.93 -11.51
CA ALA A 192 7.33 -20.61 -11.18
C ALA A 192 6.43 -20.06 -12.30
N ASN A 193 6.78 -20.32 -13.57
CA ASN A 193 5.97 -19.93 -14.71
C ASN A 193 4.64 -20.68 -14.79
N LYS A 194 4.61 -21.97 -14.52
CA LYS A 194 3.39 -22.81 -14.58
C LYS A 194 2.44 -22.53 -13.42
N SER A 195 2.91 -22.00 -12.32
CA SER A 195 2.07 -21.70 -11.13
C SER A 195 1.28 -20.38 -11.23
N LYS A 196 1.56 -19.53 -12.24
CA LYS A 196 0.91 -18.21 -12.44
C LYS A 196 -0.61 -18.21 -12.34
N GLY A 197 -1.27 -19.07 -13.13
CA GLY A 197 -2.72 -19.12 -13.23
C GLY A 197 -3.38 -19.49 -11.90
N ALA A 198 -2.77 -20.43 -11.17
CA ALA A 198 -3.29 -20.86 -9.88
C ALA A 198 -3.26 -19.74 -8.83
N HIS A 199 -2.19 -18.96 -8.80
CA HIS A 199 -2.12 -17.81 -7.86
C HIS A 199 -3.11 -16.70 -8.21
N ALA A 200 -3.29 -16.37 -9.49
CA ALA A 200 -4.27 -15.37 -9.92
C ALA A 200 -5.70 -15.77 -9.52
N GLU A 201 -6.06 -17.04 -9.68
CA GLU A 201 -7.36 -17.55 -9.26
C GLU A 201 -7.58 -17.49 -7.75
N VAL A 202 -6.55 -17.80 -6.95
CA VAL A 202 -6.62 -17.70 -5.48
C VAL A 202 -6.80 -16.25 -5.05
N PHE A 203 -6.09 -15.30 -5.70
CA PHE A 203 -6.24 -13.88 -5.38
C PHE A 203 -7.61 -13.35 -5.72
N SER A 204 -8.12 -13.65 -6.93
CA SER A 204 -9.48 -13.27 -7.30
C SER A 204 -10.53 -13.78 -6.29
N ALA A 205 -10.35 -15.00 -5.79
CA ALA A 205 -11.26 -15.55 -4.78
C ALA A 205 -11.07 -14.89 -3.39
N ALA A 206 -9.84 -14.52 -3.02
CA ALA A 206 -9.57 -13.78 -1.80
C ALA A 206 -10.14 -12.35 -1.85
N ASP A 207 -10.04 -11.68 -3.00
CA ASP A 207 -10.65 -10.37 -3.23
C ASP A 207 -12.18 -10.42 -3.12
N MET A 208 -12.82 -11.44 -3.70
CA MET A 208 -14.28 -11.67 -3.55
C MET A 208 -14.67 -11.87 -2.09
N LEU A 209 -13.90 -12.65 -1.33
CA LEU A 209 -14.15 -12.85 0.10
C LEU A 209 -14.00 -11.55 0.88
N SER A 210 -12.92 -10.80 0.63
CA SER A 210 -12.66 -9.52 1.30
C SER A 210 -13.75 -8.49 1.00
N SER A 211 -14.16 -8.35 -0.26
CA SER A 211 -15.23 -7.45 -0.66
C SER A 211 -16.56 -7.80 0.01
N HIS A 212 -16.89 -9.11 0.05
CA HIS A 212 -18.09 -9.58 0.75
C HIS A 212 -18.05 -9.26 2.24
N LEU A 213 -16.93 -9.49 2.91
CA LEU A 213 -16.80 -9.20 4.35
C LEU A 213 -16.90 -7.69 4.62
N VAL A 214 -16.25 -6.84 3.83
CA VAL A 214 -16.33 -5.38 3.99
C VAL A 214 -17.77 -4.89 3.79
N GLU A 215 -18.46 -5.37 2.75
CA GLU A 215 -19.88 -5.06 2.51
C GLU A 215 -20.75 -5.45 3.70
N LYS A 216 -20.65 -6.70 4.17
CA LYS A 216 -21.51 -7.21 5.25
C LYS A 216 -21.21 -6.58 6.61
N LEU A 217 -19.96 -6.20 6.88
CA LEU A 217 -19.62 -5.43 8.08
C LEU A 217 -20.29 -4.04 8.06
N GLY A 218 -20.43 -3.42 6.88
CA GLY A 218 -21.18 -2.18 6.70
C GLY A 218 -22.70 -2.36 6.95
N PHE A 219 -23.26 -3.51 6.58
CA PHE A 219 -24.68 -3.83 6.69
C PHE A 219 -25.05 -4.63 7.96
N MET A 220 -24.19 -4.64 8.99
CA MET A 220 -24.39 -5.47 10.17
C MET A 220 -25.72 -5.17 10.90
N LEU A 221 -26.14 -3.91 10.94
CA LEU A 221 -27.40 -3.51 11.55
C LEU A 221 -28.59 -4.09 10.77
N ASP A 222 -28.57 -3.98 9.44
CA ASP A 222 -29.64 -4.48 8.58
C ASP A 222 -29.77 -6.01 8.65
N ILE A 223 -28.63 -6.72 8.73
CA ILE A 223 -28.62 -8.18 8.94
C ILE A 223 -29.34 -8.53 10.24
N LYS A 224 -29.10 -7.79 11.33
CA LYS A 224 -29.75 -7.99 12.63
C LYS A 224 -31.23 -7.64 12.60
N LEU A 225 -31.58 -6.48 12.03
CA LEU A 225 -32.97 -6.02 11.96
C LEU A 225 -33.86 -6.94 11.12
N ASN A 226 -33.31 -7.55 10.06
CA ASN A 226 -34.01 -8.44 9.16
C ASN A 226 -33.86 -9.93 9.53
N ASN A 227 -33.17 -10.26 10.65
CA ASN A 227 -32.88 -11.63 11.07
C ASN A 227 -32.29 -12.50 9.93
N ALA A 228 -31.39 -11.89 9.12
CA ALA A 228 -30.88 -12.49 7.91
C ALA A 228 -29.68 -13.44 8.14
N TYR A 229 -29.43 -13.89 9.37
CA TYR A 229 -28.25 -14.67 9.75
C TYR A 229 -28.04 -15.93 8.90
N VAL A 230 -29.07 -16.74 8.72
CA VAL A 230 -28.98 -18.01 7.96
C VAL A 230 -28.64 -17.76 6.49
N ARG A 231 -29.22 -16.71 5.90
CA ARG A 231 -28.96 -16.32 4.51
C ARG A 231 -27.52 -15.86 4.32
N GLU A 232 -27.03 -15.00 5.21
CA GLU A 232 -25.69 -14.42 5.10
C GLU A 232 -24.62 -15.49 5.43
N ASP A 233 -24.86 -16.36 6.39
CA ASP A 233 -24.00 -17.51 6.68
C ASP A 233 -23.90 -18.46 5.48
N ALA A 234 -25.01 -18.80 4.83
CA ALA A 234 -25.02 -19.61 3.62
C ALA A 234 -24.30 -18.94 2.43
N ALA A 235 -24.38 -17.61 2.33
CA ALA A 235 -23.66 -16.86 1.31
C ALA A 235 -22.15 -16.89 1.57
N LEU A 236 -21.73 -16.66 2.81
CA LEU A 236 -20.33 -16.74 3.23
C LEU A 236 -19.76 -18.15 3.02
N HIS A 237 -20.50 -19.20 3.40
CA HIS A 237 -20.08 -20.59 3.18
C HIS A 237 -19.84 -20.91 1.71
N ARG A 238 -20.66 -20.40 0.79
CA ARG A 238 -20.42 -20.57 -0.66
C ARG A 238 -19.12 -19.90 -1.14
N ILE A 239 -18.88 -18.66 -0.71
CA ILE A 239 -17.67 -17.90 -1.06
C ILE A 239 -16.43 -18.59 -0.48
N LEU A 240 -16.48 -19.00 0.80
CA LEU A 240 -15.41 -19.76 1.44
C LEU A 240 -15.16 -21.10 0.75
N GLY A 241 -16.21 -21.78 0.30
CA GLY A 241 -16.09 -23.02 -0.47
C GLY A 241 -15.34 -22.83 -1.79
N VAL A 242 -15.62 -21.74 -2.51
CA VAL A 242 -14.88 -21.38 -3.74
C VAL A 242 -13.42 -21.03 -3.43
N TYR A 243 -13.20 -20.19 -2.42
CA TYR A 243 -11.87 -19.77 -2.00
C TYR A 243 -11.01 -20.97 -1.56
N THR A 244 -11.53 -21.81 -0.66
CA THR A 244 -10.80 -22.99 -0.16
C THR A 244 -10.52 -24.01 -1.26
N ALA A 245 -11.46 -24.24 -2.18
CA ALA A 245 -11.25 -25.14 -3.32
C ALA A 245 -10.13 -24.64 -4.25
N LYS A 246 -10.10 -23.33 -4.56
CA LYS A 246 -9.04 -22.72 -5.39
C LYS A 246 -7.70 -22.75 -4.66
N LEU A 247 -7.68 -22.39 -3.36
CA LEU A 247 -6.47 -22.40 -2.53
C LEU A 247 -5.88 -23.81 -2.44
N THR A 248 -6.72 -24.83 -2.16
CA THR A 248 -6.27 -26.22 -2.05
C THR A 248 -5.72 -26.75 -3.38
N ARG A 249 -6.40 -26.47 -4.50
CA ARG A 249 -5.92 -26.89 -5.83
C ARG A 249 -4.61 -26.18 -6.20
N GLY A 250 -4.51 -24.86 -5.93
CA GLY A 250 -3.31 -24.07 -6.17
C GLY A 250 -2.12 -24.58 -5.36
N ASN A 251 -2.30 -24.80 -4.08
CA ASN A 251 -1.26 -25.32 -3.18
C ASN A 251 -0.86 -26.76 -3.54
N ALA A 252 -1.82 -27.64 -3.85
CA ALA A 252 -1.54 -29.02 -4.26
C ALA A 252 -0.71 -29.04 -5.56
N ARG A 253 -1.05 -28.20 -6.55
CA ARG A 253 -0.30 -28.07 -7.79
C ARG A 253 1.13 -27.58 -7.55
N LEU A 254 1.28 -26.53 -6.73
CA LEU A 254 2.59 -26.00 -6.36
C LEU A 254 3.43 -27.06 -5.63
N SER A 255 2.84 -27.74 -4.63
CA SER A 255 3.52 -28.80 -3.86
C SER A 255 3.98 -29.93 -4.76
N LEU A 256 3.16 -30.35 -5.74
CA LEU A 256 3.56 -31.38 -6.72
C LEU A 256 4.76 -30.92 -7.57
N LEU A 257 4.74 -29.66 -8.04
CA LEU A 257 5.85 -29.11 -8.82
C LEU A 257 7.14 -29.00 -7.97
N LEU A 258 7.04 -28.62 -6.70
CA LEU A 258 8.16 -28.60 -5.75
C LEU A 258 8.68 -30.00 -5.45
N ALA A 259 7.79 -31.00 -5.34
CA ALA A 259 8.20 -32.40 -5.20
C ALA A 259 9.01 -32.89 -6.42
N VAL A 260 8.59 -32.56 -7.64
CA VAL A 260 9.36 -32.83 -8.84
C VAL A 260 10.74 -32.18 -8.79
N GLN A 261 10.82 -30.90 -8.38
CA GLN A 261 12.10 -30.22 -8.20
C GLN A 261 12.99 -30.91 -7.18
N THR A 262 12.42 -31.33 -6.04
CA THR A 262 13.17 -32.05 -4.99
C THR A 262 13.73 -33.36 -5.53
N VAL A 263 12.95 -34.13 -6.31
CA VAL A 263 13.43 -35.34 -6.97
C VAL A 263 14.58 -35.03 -7.95
N CYS A 264 14.45 -34.01 -8.78
CA CYS A 264 15.52 -33.59 -9.69
C CYS A 264 16.80 -33.21 -8.93
N THR A 265 16.65 -32.46 -7.82
CA THR A 265 17.80 -32.11 -6.95
C THR A 265 18.43 -33.35 -6.31
N GLY A 266 17.63 -34.28 -5.83
CA GLY A 266 18.10 -35.55 -5.25
C GLY A 266 18.84 -36.44 -6.27
N LEU A 267 18.34 -36.53 -7.50
CA LEU A 267 19.01 -37.23 -8.59
C LEU A 267 20.37 -36.58 -8.93
N LEU A 268 20.39 -35.24 -9.01
CA LEU A 268 21.62 -34.50 -9.24
C LEU A 268 22.63 -34.74 -8.13
N LEU A 269 22.21 -34.63 -6.86
CA LEU A 269 23.03 -34.95 -5.69
C LEU A 269 23.60 -36.36 -5.80
N THR A 270 22.76 -37.34 -6.11
CA THR A 270 23.19 -38.76 -6.25
C THR A 270 24.24 -38.91 -7.34
N VAL A 271 24.00 -38.34 -8.52
CA VAL A 271 24.94 -38.42 -9.64
C VAL A 271 26.31 -37.84 -9.27
N PHE A 272 26.34 -36.60 -8.76
CA PHE A 272 27.60 -35.95 -8.38
C PHE A 272 28.30 -36.67 -7.23
N THR A 273 27.55 -37.17 -6.24
CA THR A 273 28.09 -37.92 -5.10
C THR A 273 28.74 -39.24 -5.59
N VAL A 274 28.04 -39.99 -6.45
CA VAL A 274 28.56 -41.24 -7.00
C VAL A 274 29.80 -41.00 -7.88
N VAL A 275 29.75 -40.02 -8.79
CA VAL A 275 30.89 -39.66 -9.63
C VAL A 275 32.11 -39.30 -8.77
N THR A 276 31.90 -38.46 -7.75
CA THR A 276 32.98 -38.06 -6.84
C THR A 276 33.53 -39.23 -6.04
N ALA A 277 32.67 -40.15 -5.57
CA ALA A 277 33.10 -41.35 -4.86
C ALA A 277 33.97 -42.26 -5.76
N VAL A 278 33.59 -42.44 -7.05
CA VAL A 278 34.39 -43.19 -8.04
C VAL A 278 35.74 -42.53 -8.27
N GLU A 279 35.78 -41.19 -8.40
CA GLU A 279 37.07 -40.47 -8.58
C GLU A 279 37.97 -40.57 -7.34
N VAL A 280 37.41 -40.61 -6.12
CA VAL A 280 38.17 -40.88 -4.89
C VAL A 280 38.75 -42.30 -4.90
N THR A 281 37.97 -43.31 -5.30
CA THR A 281 38.49 -44.70 -5.37
C THR A 281 39.59 -44.88 -6.43
N ARG A 282 39.59 -44.03 -7.46
CA ARG A 282 40.65 -43.97 -8.49
C ARG A 282 41.86 -43.14 -8.04
N SER A 283 41.86 -42.64 -6.82
CA SER A 283 42.89 -41.74 -6.27
C SER A 283 43.10 -40.45 -7.04
N THR A 284 42.13 -40.04 -7.87
CA THR A 284 42.10 -38.73 -8.56
C THR A 284 41.71 -37.61 -7.61
N PHE A 285 40.77 -37.87 -6.68
CA PHE A 285 40.33 -36.97 -5.62
C PHE A 285 40.72 -37.51 -4.26
N GLN A 286 40.87 -36.57 -3.29
CA GLN A 286 41.06 -36.90 -1.88
C GLN A 286 39.71 -37.09 -1.18
N VAL A 287 39.70 -37.72 -0.01
CA VAL A 287 38.47 -37.91 0.79
C VAL A 287 37.82 -36.57 1.16
N GLY A 288 38.63 -35.55 1.44
CA GLY A 288 38.14 -34.22 1.72
C GLY A 288 37.44 -33.56 0.52
N ASP A 289 37.82 -33.86 -0.72
CA ASP A 289 37.17 -33.36 -1.94
C ASP A 289 35.73 -33.87 -2.02
N PHE A 290 35.51 -35.15 -1.69
CA PHE A 290 34.17 -35.74 -1.59
C PHE A 290 33.30 -35.00 -0.58
N VAL A 291 33.83 -34.77 0.64
CA VAL A 291 33.12 -34.10 1.71
C VAL A 291 32.76 -32.64 1.33
N MET A 292 33.69 -31.95 0.67
CA MET A 292 33.48 -30.57 0.21
C MET A 292 32.40 -30.51 -0.88
N ILE A 293 32.45 -31.38 -1.88
CA ILE A 293 31.49 -31.40 -2.99
C ILE A 293 30.07 -31.67 -2.47
N VAL A 294 29.92 -32.69 -1.61
CA VAL A 294 28.64 -32.97 -0.94
C VAL A 294 28.18 -31.78 -0.14
N GLY A 295 29.10 -31.12 0.58
CA GLY A 295 28.80 -29.89 1.36
C GLY A 295 28.27 -28.75 0.48
N TYR A 296 28.85 -28.50 -0.69
CA TYR A 296 28.34 -27.47 -1.63
C TYR A 296 26.97 -27.81 -2.19
N ILE A 297 26.72 -29.07 -2.54
CA ILE A 297 25.42 -29.51 -3.06
C ILE A 297 24.34 -29.28 -1.99
N VAL A 298 24.60 -29.73 -0.75
CA VAL A 298 23.67 -29.57 0.38
C VAL A 298 23.44 -28.08 0.70
N ALA A 299 24.51 -27.28 0.72
CA ALA A 299 24.43 -25.85 1.02
C ALA A 299 23.61 -25.05 -0.04
N LEU A 300 23.64 -25.50 -1.31
CA LEU A 300 22.86 -24.87 -2.39
C LEU A 300 21.42 -25.41 -2.49
N THR A 301 21.12 -26.57 -1.94
CA THR A 301 19.79 -27.21 -2.05
C THR A 301 18.69 -26.33 -1.41
N MET A 302 18.91 -25.80 -0.21
CA MET A 302 17.94 -24.95 0.49
C MET A 302 17.63 -23.65 -0.26
N PRO A 303 18.63 -22.84 -0.69
CA PRO A 303 18.38 -21.66 -1.52
C PRO A 303 17.62 -21.97 -2.81
N PHE A 304 17.95 -23.07 -3.50
CA PHE A 304 17.27 -23.44 -4.74
C PHE A 304 15.81 -23.86 -4.51
N SER A 305 15.49 -24.52 -3.41
CA SER A 305 14.10 -24.86 -3.08
C SER A 305 13.26 -23.63 -2.75
N SER A 306 13.82 -22.63 -2.06
CA SER A 306 13.14 -21.37 -1.76
C SER A 306 12.96 -20.47 -3.00
N LEU A 307 13.85 -20.58 -3.99
CA LEU A 307 13.77 -19.81 -5.24
C LEU A 307 12.44 -20.02 -5.99
N ALA A 308 11.90 -21.25 -6.01
CA ALA A 308 10.66 -21.53 -6.74
C ALA A 308 9.46 -20.76 -6.15
N ALA A 309 9.35 -20.74 -4.84
CA ALA A 309 8.34 -19.96 -4.14
C ALA A 309 8.56 -18.45 -4.35
N SER A 310 9.79 -17.98 -4.17
CA SER A 310 10.17 -16.57 -4.32
C SER A 310 9.96 -16.04 -5.74
N LEU A 311 10.23 -16.83 -6.79
CA LEU A 311 9.96 -16.45 -8.17
C LEU A 311 8.45 -16.38 -8.48
N SER A 312 7.64 -17.23 -7.85
CA SER A 312 6.18 -17.15 -7.94
C SER A 312 5.67 -15.89 -7.26
N ASP A 313 6.19 -15.58 -6.07
CA ASP A 313 5.86 -14.38 -5.31
C ASP A 313 6.33 -13.10 -6.00
N LEU A 314 7.47 -13.13 -6.70
CA LEU A 314 7.98 -12.01 -7.47
C LEU A 314 6.97 -11.50 -8.50
N ARG A 315 6.27 -12.41 -9.19
CA ARG A 315 5.25 -12.03 -10.17
C ARG A 315 4.00 -11.48 -9.55
N ARG A 316 3.57 -12.09 -8.46
CA ARG A 316 2.44 -11.60 -7.67
C ARG A 316 2.70 -10.16 -7.22
N ASN A 317 3.86 -9.93 -6.64
CA ASN A 317 4.23 -8.62 -6.13
C ASN A 317 4.46 -7.60 -7.26
N HIS A 318 4.90 -8.04 -8.44
CA HIS A 318 4.99 -7.17 -9.61
C HIS A 318 3.62 -6.67 -10.07
N ILE A 319 2.59 -7.54 -10.08
CA ILE A 319 1.21 -7.12 -10.38
C ILE A 319 0.73 -6.12 -9.32
N ALA A 320 0.93 -6.42 -8.03
CA ALA A 320 0.55 -5.53 -6.95
C ALA A 320 1.29 -4.17 -7.02
N LEU A 321 2.55 -4.16 -7.44
CA LEU A 321 3.32 -2.94 -7.67
C LEU A 321 2.73 -2.09 -8.80
N ARG A 322 2.34 -2.72 -9.91
CA ARG A 322 1.67 -2.07 -11.04
C ARG A 322 0.31 -1.50 -10.67
N ASP A 323 -0.47 -2.23 -9.87
CA ASP A 323 -1.73 -1.71 -9.32
C ASP A 323 -1.47 -0.43 -8.50
N GLY A 324 -0.41 -0.43 -7.68
CA GLY A 324 0.04 0.76 -6.95
C GLY A 324 0.46 1.93 -7.85
N PHE A 325 1.16 1.65 -8.97
CA PHE A 325 1.47 2.69 -9.96
C PHE A 325 0.22 3.24 -10.61
N GLY A 326 -0.77 2.40 -10.91
CA GLY A 326 -2.06 2.85 -11.41
C GLY A 326 -2.71 3.90 -10.50
N LEU A 327 -2.54 3.79 -9.17
CA LEU A 327 -3.00 4.83 -8.24
C LEU A 327 -2.13 6.09 -8.28
N LEU A 328 -0.81 5.94 -8.49
CA LEU A 328 0.11 7.08 -8.61
C LEU A 328 -0.09 7.86 -9.92
N ASP A 329 -0.55 7.20 -10.97
CA ASP A 329 -0.81 7.77 -12.29
C ASP A 329 -2.18 8.44 -12.41
N LEU A 330 -3.07 8.29 -11.41
CA LEU A 330 -4.34 8.98 -11.39
C LEU A 330 -4.12 10.50 -11.52
N PRO A 331 -4.97 11.22 -12.27
CA PRO A 331 -4.84 12.66 -12.41
C PRO A 331 -4.93 13.34 -11.04
N ALA A 332 -4.01 14.25 -10.78
CA ALA A 332 -4.04 15.06 -9.57
C ALA A 332 -5.06 16.19 -9.75
N GLU A 333 -5.61 16.63 -8.62
CA GLU A 333 -6.30 17.91 -8.54
C GLU A 333 -5.34 19.04 -8.94
N ARG A 334 -5.89 20.15 -9.36
CA ARG A 334 -5.10 21.33 -9.69
C ARG A 334 -4.52 21.95 -8.43
N THR A 335 -3.21 22.13 -8.42
CA THR A 335 -2.47 22.81 -7.33
C THR A 335 -2.01 24.21 -7.73
N ASP A 336 -1.96 24.50 -9.04
CA ASP A 336 -1.50 25.78 -9.56
C ASP A 336 -2.70 26.65 -9.95
N THR A 337 -2.79 27.83 -9.36
CA THR A 337 -3.78 28.85 -9.72
C THR A 337 -3.28 29.66 -10.91
N ARG A 338 -4.05 29.64 -12.00
CA ARG A 338 -3.76 30.42 -13.23
C ARG A 338 -4.55 31.71 -13.33
N ALA A 339 -5.58 31.85 -12.51
CA ALA A 339 -6.46 33.03 -12.46
C ALA A 339 -6.56 33.54 -11.03
N SER A 340 -6.49 34.84 -10.81
CA SER A 340 -6.66 35.47 -9.49
C SER A 340 -8.11 35.88 -9.25
N PHE A 341 -8.54 35.79 -8.00
CA PHE A 341 -9.85 36.29 -7.57
C PHE A 341 -9.90 37.82 -7.56
N ASP A 342 -10.85 38.40 -8.27
CA ASP A 342 -11.17 39.82 -8.14
C ASP A 342 -12.18 40.04 -7.02
N ARG A 343 -11.68 40.23 -5.80
CA ARG A 343 -12.53 40.46 -4.62
C ARG A 343 -13.17 41.84 -4.61
N SER A 344 -12.90 42.71 -5.58
CA SER A 344 -13.55 44.03 -5.70
C SER A 344 -14.93 43.94 -6.33
N THR A 345 -15.20 42.88 -7.09
CA THR A 345 -16.52 42.64 -7.71
C THR A 345 -17.59 42.31 -6.66
N SER A 346 -18.81 42.77 -6.90
CA SER A 346 -19.99 42.34 -6.11
C SER A 346 -20.41 40.93 -6.47
N GLU A 347 -20.04 40.45 -7.66
CA GLU A 347 -20.39 39.14 -8.18
C GLU A 347 -19.48 38.06 -7.59
N VAL A 348 -20.05 37.15 -6.82
CA VAL A 348 -19.34 36.05 -6.20
C VAL A 348 -19.28 34.85 -7.11
N TYR A 349 -20.41 34.40 -7.63
CA TYR A 349 -20.51 33.33 -8.59
C TYR A 349 -21.26 33.74 -9.85
N ARG A 350 -20.77 33.27 -11.02
CA ARG A 350 -21.51 33.28 -12.26
C ARG A 350 -21.41 31.92 -12.95
N LEU A 351 -22.54 31.37 -13.30
CA LEU A 351 -22.69 30.16 -14.08
C LEU A 351 -23.34 30.55 -15.40
N GLU A 352 -22.69 30.21 -16.51
CA GLU A 352 -23.16 30.52 -17.86
C GLU A 352 -23.24 29.26 -18.72
N HIS A 353 -24.45 28.93 -19.15
CA HIS A 353 -24.74 27.77 -20.01
C HIS A 353 -24.16 26.45 -19.49
N VAL A 354 -24.24 26.23 -18.16
CA VAL A 354 -23.58 25.11 -17.50
C VAL A 354 -24.40 23.83 -17.63
N ASP A 355 -23.79 22.80 -18.22
CA ASP A 355 -24.30 21.44 -18.19
C ASP A 355 -23.60 20.63 -17.10
N VAL A 356 -24.38 20.00 -16.23
CA VAL A 356 -23.91 19.13 -15.15
C VAL A 356 -24.08 17.68 -15.56
N ALA A 357 -22.97 16.94 -15.70
CA ALA A 357 -23.00 15.52 -15.99
C ALA A 357 -22.29 14.74 -14.87
N TRP A 358 -22.79 13.56 -14.53
CA TRP A 358 -22.20 12.64 -13.56
C TRP A 358 -22.41 11.20 -14.01
N GLY A 359 -21.35 10.39 -14.00
CA GLY A 359 -21.40 8.99 -14.44
C GLY A 359 -21.88 8.83 -15.89
N GLY A 360 -21.55 9.78 -16.79
CA GLY A 360 -21.98 9.77 -18.19
C GLY A 360 -23.43 10.20 -18.43
N ARG A 361 -24.17 10.58 -17.37
CA ARG A 361 -25.57 11.04 -17.47
C ARG A 361 -25.66 12.53 -17.19
N THR A 362 -26.31 13.29 -18.09
CA THR A 362 -26.59 14.71 -17.87
C THR A 362 -27.71 14.86 -16.82
N MET A 363 -27.43 15.56 -15.72
CA MET A 363 -28.34 15.81 -14.61
C MET A 363 -29.06 17.15 -14.75
N LEU A 364 -28.34 18.21 -15.14
CA LEU A 364 -28.85 19.55 -15.38
C LEU A 364 -28.33 20.05 -16.72
N ARG A 365 -29.12 20.88 -17.41
CA ARG A 365 -28.75 21.49 -18.68
C ARG A 365 -29.00 22.99 -18.65
N ASP A 366 -28.10 23.72 -19.29
CA ASP A 366 -28.18 25.17 -19.50
C ASP A 366 -28.46 25.96 -18.23
N VAL A 367 -27.74 25.64 -17.16
CA VAL A 367 -27.86 26.36 -15.90
C VAL A 367 -27.21 27.74 -16.04
N ASN A 368 -28.03 28.77 -15.84
CA ASN A 368 -27.62 30.16 -15.84
C ASN A 368 -27.96 30.74 -14.47
N MET A 369 -26.95 31.18 -13.68
CA MET A 369 -27.14 31.67 -12.32
C MET A 369 -26.07 32.71 -11.97
N LYS A 370 -26.47 33.75 -11.25
CA LYS A 370 -25.59 34.74 -10.70
C LYS A 370 -25.82 34.80 -9.18
N ILE A 371 -24.76 34.94 -8.41
CA ILE A 371 -24.80 35.12 -6.96
C ILE A 371 -23.96 36.33 -6.62
N ASP A 372 -24.57 37.34 -6.03
CA ASP A 372 -23.89 38.54 -5.56
C ASP A 372 -23.51 38.44 -4.06
N ARG A 373 -22.55 39.25 -3.65
CA ARG A 373 -22.09 39.31 -2.27
C ARG A 373 -23.22 39.73 -1.33
N GLY A 374 -23.39 39.02 -0.24
CA GLY A 374 -24.44 39.29 0.74
C GLY A 374 -25.76 38.58 0.46
N GLU A 375 -25.87 37.86 -0.65
CA GLU A 375 -27.10 37.13 -0.98
C GLU A 375 -27.24 35.82 -0.19
N LEU A 376 -28.51 35.47 0.03
CA LEU A 376 -28.95 34.14 0.41
C LEU A 376 -29.60 33.48 -0.80
N VAL A 377 -28.95 32.49 -1.36
CA VAL A 377 -29.47 31.72 -2.49
C VAL A 377 -29.97 30.37 -2.00
N VAL A 378 -31.22 30.02 -2.36
CA VAL A 378 -31.79 28.70 -2.02
C VAL A 378 -31.95 27.87 -3.29
N LEU A 379 -31.23 26.74 -3.36
CA LEU A 379 -31.33 25.78 -4.46
C LEU A 379 -32.34 24.70 -4.09
N MET A 380 -33.48 24.71 -4.72
CA MET A 380 -34.58 23.78 -4.45
C MET A 380 -34.79 22.83 -5.62
N GLY A 381 -35.25 21.62 -5.32
CA GLY A 381 -35.59 20.63 -6.35
C GLY A 381 -35.66 19.19 -5.80
N PRO A 382 -36.11 18.23 -6.62
CA PRO A 382 -36.26 16.85 -6.18
C PRO A 382 -34.91 16.20 -5.84
N SER A 383 -34.93 15.17 -4.99
CA SER A 383 -33.76 14.34 -4.74
C SER A 383 -33.24 13.73 -6.05
N GLY A 384 -31.93 13.70 -6.24
CA GLY A 384 -31.31 13.27 -7.49
C GLY A 384 -31.35 14.30 -8.63
N GLY A 385 -31.89 15.51 -8.43
CA GLY A 385 -31.98 16.58 -9.43
C GLY A 385 -30.65 17.30 -9.73
N GLY A 386 -29.48 16.80 -9.27
CA GLY A 386 -28.17 17.37 -9.60
C GLY A 386 -27.71 18.54 -8.72
N LYS A 387 -28.42 18.86 -7.63
CA LYS A 387 -28.07 19.98 -6.73
C LYS A 387 -26.69 19.84 -6.10
N SER A 388 -26.37 18.68 -5.52
CA SER A 388 -25.05 18.41 -4.94
C SER A 388 -23.96 18.33 -6.02
N SER A 389 -24.30 17.88 -7.24
CA SER A 389 -23.38 17.92 -8.38
C SER A 389 -23.07 19.36 -8.79
N LEU A 390 -24.06 20.26 -8.75
CA LEU A 390 -23.85 21.69 -8.97
C LEU A 390 -22.95 22.30 -7.90
N ALA A 391 -23.13 21.93 -6.63
CA ALA A 391 -22.24 22.36 -5.55
C ALA A 391 -20.79 21.87 -5.79
N ASN A 392 -20.61 20.63 -6.23
CA ASN A 392 -19.26 20.11 -6.57
C ASN A 392 -18.60 20.88 -7.72
N LEU A 393 -19.37 21.34 -8.72
CA LEU A 393 -18.86 22.25 -9.76
C LEU A 393 -18.44 23.61 -9.18
N MET A 394 -19.26 24.20 -8.31
CA MET A 394 -18.94 25.48 -7.64
C MET A 394 -17.67 25.38 -6.78
N LEU A 395 -17.40 24.20 -6.22
CA LEU A 395 -16.21 23.91 -5.42
C LEU A 395 -14.97 23.53 -6.25
N GLY A 396 -15.10 23.46 -7.58
CA GLY A 396 -14.02 22.98 -8.45
C GLY A 396 -13.69 21.50 -8.30
N LEU A 397 -14.51 20.72 -7.59
CA LEU A 397 -14.37 19.27 -7.40
C LEU A 397 -14.85 18.46 -8.61
N ALA A 398 -15.61 19.09 -9.50
CA ALA A 398 -16.03 18.54 -10.78
C ALA A 398 -15.87 19.60 -11.89
N LYS A 399 -15.84 19.14 -13.14
CA LYS A 399 -15.79 20.04 -14.30
C LYS A 399 -17.14 20.06 -14.99
N PRO A 400 -17.62 21.21 -15.48
CA PRO A 400 -18.83 21.27 -16.26
C PRO A 400 -18.62 20.53 -17.60
N ALA A 401 -19.67 19.86 -18.09
CA ALA A 401 -19.64 19.24 -19.41
C ALA A 401 -19.66 20.31 -20.53
N HIS A 402 -20.41 21.38 -20.31
CA HIS A 402 -20.46 22.59 -21.14
C HIS A 402 -20.63 23.81 -20.24
N GLY A 403 -20.31 25.00 -20.77
CA GLY A 403 -20.43 26.26 -20.05
C GLY A 403 -19.26 26.58 -19.15
N THR A 404 -19.42 27.65 -18.36
CA THR A 404 -18.39 28.16 -17.44
C THR A 404 -18.94 28.45 -16.07
N VAL A 405 -18.14 28.17 -15.04
CA VAL A 405 -18.39 28.55 -13.65
C VAL A 405 -17.26 29.45 -13.19
N THR A 406 -17.59 30.65 -12.74
CA THR A 406 -16.59 31.59 -12.22
C THR A 406 -16.87 31.91 -10.75
N LEU A 407 -15.79 32.06 -9.97
CA LEU A 407 -15.78 32.55 -8.61
C LEU A 407 -14.95 33.83 -8.58
N TYR A 408 -15.54 34.95 -8.17
CA TYR A 408 -14.92 36.28 -8.21
C TYR A 408 -14.25 36.56 -9.56
N GLY A 409 -14.94 36.27 -10.67
CA GLY A 409 -14.46 36.47 -12.02
C GLY A 409 -13.45 35.45 -12.53
N ALA A 410 -12.87 34.61 -11.66
CA ALA A 410 -11.94 33.55 -12.06
C ALA A 410 -12.68 32.25 -12.37
N ASN A 411 -12.36 31.59 -13.51
CA ASN A 411 -12.95 30.30 -13.84
C ASN A 411 -12.46 29.25 -12.82
N VAL A 412 -13.38 28.57 -12.14
CA VAL A 412 -13.07 27.54 -11.12
C VAL A 412 -12.19 26.40 -11.68
N CYS A 413 -12.28 26.13 -12.97
CA CYS A 413 -11.41 25.15 -13.63
C CYS A 413 -9.95 25.63 -13.74
N ASP A 414 -9.65 26.90 -13.55
CA ASP A 414 -8.32 27.50 -13.65
C ASP A 414 -7.73 27.90 -12.30
N VAL A 415 -8.47 27.64 -11.22
CA VAL A 415 -8.06 27.92 -9.83
C VAL A 415 -7.73 26.60 -9.13
N ALA A 416 -6.74 26.61 -8.24
CA ALA A 416 -6.44 25.47 -7.39
C ALA A 416 -7.60 25.20 -6.42
N VAL A 417 -7.91 23.91 -6.18
CA VAL A 417 -9.00 23.51 -5.26
C VAL A 417 -8.77 24.09 -3.86
N GLY A 418 -7.51 24.15 -3.40
CA GLY A 418 -7.14 24.74 -2.12
C GLY A 418 -7.48 26.24 -2.02
N ASP A 419 -7.29 27.00 -3.11
CA ASP A 419 -7.62 28.42 -3.16
C ASP A 419 -9.14 28.64 -3.17
N ILE A 420 -9.90 27.82 -3.90
CA ILE A 420 -11.37 27.82 -3.82
C ILE A 420 -11.80 27.50 -2.39
N ALA A 421 -11.19 26.48 -1.79
CA ALA A 421 -11.50 26.06 -0.43
C ALA A 421 -11.16 27.12 0.62
N SER A 422 -10.26 28.07 0.38
CA SER A 422 -10.01 29.20 1.28
C SER A 422 -11.15 30.22 1.27
N GLU A 423 -11.86 30.38 0.15
CA GLU A 423 -12.98 31.30 -0.01
C GLU A 423 -14.35 30.67 0.30
N VAL A 424 -14.49 29.40 -0.03
CA VAL A 424 -15.77 28.69 0.02
C VAL A 424 -15.67 27.50 0.97
N ALA A 425 -16.56 27.45 1.95
CA ALA A 425 -16.67 26.29 2.83
C ALA A 425 -18.02 25.58 2.66
N VAL A 426 -18.03 24.28 2.95
CA VAL A 426 -19.22 23.43 2.80
C VAL A 426 -19.55 22.73 4.10
N ALA A 427 -20.82 22.72 4.46
CA ALA A 427 -21.37 21.78 5.43
C ALA A 427 -22.20 20.72 4.64
N PRO A 428 -21.68 19.49 4.47
CA PRO A 428 -22.32 18.46 3.68
C PRO A 428 -23.52 17.83 4.41
N GLN A 429 -24.43 17.21 3.67
CA GLN A 429 -25.60 16.50 4.20
C GLN A 429 -25.22 15.42 5.22
N SER A 430 -24.18 14.64 4.94
CA SER A 430 -23.67 13.57 5.82
C SER A 430 -22.24 13.87 6.25
N PRO A 431 -22.04 14.68 7.30
CA PRO A 431 -20.70 15.08 7.69
C PRO A 431 -19.92 13.96 8.37
N LEU A 432 -18.66 13.81 7.97
CA LEU A 432 -17.71 12.96 8.64
C LEU A 432 -17.19 13.64 9.92
N ILE A 433 -17.25 12.93 11.03
CA ILE A 433 -16.65 13.36 12.30
C ILE A 433 -15.35 12.58 12.51
N LEU A 434 -14.26 13.31 12.75
CA LEU A 434 -12.96 12.71 13.03
C LEU A 434 -12.95 12.11 14.44
N THR A 435 -12.23 11.01 14.59
CA THR A 435 -11.90 10.49 15.91
C THR A 435 -10.93 11.46 16.59
N GLY A 436 -11.36 12.04 17.71
CA GLY A 436 -10.63 13.09 18.41
C GLY A 436 -11.57 13.93 19.25
N THR A 437 -11.12 15.11 19.66
CA THR A 437 -11.89 16.06 20.45
C THR A 437 -12.80 16.94 19.58
N LEU A 438 -13.70 17.71 20.21
CA LEU A 438 -14.46 18.74 19.52
C LEU A 438 -13.52 19.81 18.92
N ARG A 439 -12.45 20.19 19.64
CA ARG A 439 -11.38 21.06 19.16
C ARG A 439 -10.78 20.59 17.84
N ASP A 440 -10.34 19.31 17.81
CA ASP A 440 -9.74 18.71 16.62
C ASP A 440 -10.69 18.76 15.41
N ASN A 441 -11.96 18.55 15.65
CA ASN A 441 -12.99 18.59 14.63
C ASN A 441 -13.29 20.00 14.12
N LEU A 442 -13.38 20.99 15.01
CA LEU A 442 -13.62 22.38 14.61
C LEU A 442 -12.42 23.00 13.89
N ALA A 443 -11.19 22.71 14.33
CA ALA A 443 -9.96 23.23 13.74
C ALA A 443 -9.53 22.50 12.46
N TYR A 444 -10.20 21.41 12.07
CA TYR A 444 -9.83 20.64 10.90
C TYR A 444 -9.94 21.44 9.60
N GLY A 445 -8.82 21.55 8.88
CA GLY A 445 -8.71 22.31 7.62
C GLY A 445 -8.36 23.78 7.82
N CYS A 446 -8.02 24.21 9.03
CA CYS A 446 -7.38 25.50 9.28
C CYS A 446 -5.86 25.32 9.19
N ASP A 447 -5.17 26.19 8.44
CA ASP A 447 -3.70 26.16 8.31
C ASP A 447 -3.03 26.46 9.67
N ASP A 448 -3.55 27.48 10.37
CA ASP A 448 -3.18 27.80 11.74
C ASP A 448 -4.33 27.42 12.69
N ALA A 449 -3.98 26.83 13.83
CA ALA A 449 -4.97 26.48 14.84
C ALA A 449 -5.71 27.73 15.35
N PRO A 450 -7.05 27.81 15.19
CA PRO A 450 -7.80 28.96 15.69
C PRO A 450 -7.63 29.10 17.22
N PRO A 451 -7.57 30.32 17.76
CA PRO A 451 -7.49 30.51 19.20
C PRO A 451 -8.76 29.98 19.89
N ASP A 452 -8.60 29.47 21.12
CA ASP A 452 -9.70 28.89 21.90
C ASP A 452 -10.90 29.81 22.04
N SER A 453 -10.67 31.12 22.13
CA SER A 453 -11.75 32.13 22.19
C SER A 453 -12.64 32.08 20.94
N ALA A 454 -12.04 31.93 19.74
CA ALA A 454 -12.80 31.83 18.49
C ALA A 454 -13.54 30.48 18.37
N LEU A 455 -12.95 29.39 18.86
CA LEU A 455 -13.62 28.09 18.89
C LEU A 455 -14.78 28.06 19.88
N ARG A 456 -14.65 28.67 21.06
CA ARG A 456 -15.74 28.81 22.04
C ARG A 456 -16.89 29.69 21.50
N GLU A 457 -16.59 30.78 20.78
CA GLU A 457 -17.60 31.57 20.09
C GLU A 457 -18.40 30.70 19.08
N LEU A 458 -17.75 29.80 18.36
CA LEU A 458 -18.44 28.85 17.48
C LEU A 458 -19.28 27.83 18.25
N VAL A 459 -18.77 27.32 19.37
CA VAL A 459 -19.53 26.42 20.26
C VAL A 459 -20.81 27.08 20.74
N ASP A 460 -20.73 28.34 21.17
CA ASP A 460 -21.89 29.12 21.65
C ASP A 460 -22.85 29.46 20.50
N MET A 461 -22.31 29.90 19.36
CA MET A 461 -23.11 30.24 18.18
C MET A 461 -23.94 29.04 17.68
N LEU A 462 -23.34 27.82 17.69
CA LEU A 462 -23.93 26.59 17.18
C LEU A 462 -24.64 25.77 18.27
N GLU A 463 -24.74 26.28 19.48
CA GLU A 463 -25.38 25.62 20.63
C GLU A 463 -24.79 24.23 20.88
N LEU A 464 -23.43 24.12 20.79
CA LEU A 464 -22.68 22.85 21.00
C LEU A 464 -22.25 22.65 22.47
N HIS A 465 -22.55 23.62 23.37
CA HIS A 465 -22.20 23.51 24.79
C HIS A 465 -22.91 22.36 25.50
N GLU A 466 -24.05 21.90 25.00
CA GLU A 466 -24.72 20.68 25.49
C GLU A 466 -23.83 19.43 25.42
N LEU A 467 -22.86 19.42 24.51
CA LEU A 467 -21.85 18.36 24.43
C LEU A 467 -20.93 18.36 25.68
N GLY A 468 -20.83 19.42 26.44
CA GLY A 468 -20.08 19.53 27.71
C GLY A 468 -20.85 19.12 28.96
N ASN A 469 -22.19 19.03 28.91
CA ASN A 469 -23.01 18.72 30.06
C ASN A 469 -22.84 17.27 30.53
N GLY A 470 -21.96 17.04 31.50
CA GLY A 470 -21.67 15.71 32.06
C GLY A 470 -20.22 15.45 32.45
N THR A 471 -19.32 16.36 32.11
CA THR A 471 -17.91 16.31 32.53
C THR A 471 -17.51 17.71 33.03
N ASP A 472 -16.76 17.78 34.14
CA ASP A 472 -16.22 19.03 34.74
C ASP A 472 -15.16 19.73 33.83
N GLY A 473 -15.17 19.53 32.51
CA GLY A 473 -14.18 20.01 31.57
C GLY A 473 -14.73 20.93 30.47
N ASP A 474 -13.83 21.62 29.77
CA ASP A 474 -14.13 22.45 28.60
C ASP A 474 -14.77 21.59 27.48
N ALA A 475 -15.87 22.07 26.90
CA ALA A 475 -16.56 21.41 25.79
C ALA A 475 -15.62 21.11 24.60
N LEU A 476 -14.61 21.96 24.39
CA LEU A 476 -13.60 21.76 23.32
C LEU A 476 -12.77 20.49 23.47
N ASP A 477 -12.47 20.09 24.71
CA ASP A 477 -11.62 18.93 24.98
C ASP A 477 -12.41 17.62 25.08
N ARG A 478 -13.73 17.68 24.86
CA ARG A 478 -14.58 16.50 24.86
C ARG A 478 -14.24 15.55 23.71
N PRO A 479 -13.91 14.27 23.97
CA PRO A 479 -13.74 13.28 22.94
C PRO A 479 -15.08 12.92 22.29
N LEU A 480 -15.14 12.96 20.95
CA LEU A 480 -16.35 12.69 20.16
C LEU A 480 -16.54 11.18 19.84
N GLY A 481 -15.62 10.35 20.29
CA GLY A 481 -15.65 8.92 20.04
C GLY A 481 -15.26 8.54 18.60
N ILE A 482 -15.33 7.25 18.31
CA ILE A 482 -14.99 6.73 16.97
C ILE A 482 -16.04 7.22 15.96
N GLN A 483 -15.63 8.05 15.00
CA GLN A 483 -16.47 8.60 13.94
C GLN A 483 -17.74 9.30 14.46
N GLY A 484 -17.70 9.85 15.66
CA GLY A 484 -18.85 10.55 16.26
C GLY A 484 -20.11 9.67 16.45
N ARG A 485 -19.94 8.37 16.70
CA ARG A 485 -21.07 7.42 16.85
C ARG A 485 -22.02 7.78 18.00
N ALA A 486 -21.51 8.48 19.01
CA ALA A 486 -22.31 8.94 20.15
C ALA A 486 -23.09 10.22 19.88
N LEU A 487 -22.89 10.87 18.73
CA LEU A 487 -23.52 12.13 18.38
C LEU A 487 -24.84 11.93 17.63
N SER A 488 -25.82 12.76 17.92
CA SER A 488 -27.03 12.89 17.12
C SER A 488 -26.74 13.43 15.72
N GLY A 489 -27.65 13.26 14.76
CA GLY A 489 -27.52 13.80 13.40
C GLY A 489 -27.32 15.34 13.43
N GLY A 490 -28.11 16.03 14.24
CA GLY A 490 -28.02 17.48 14.38
C GLY A 490 -26.72 17.98 15.01
N GLU A 491 -26.14 17.24 15.97
CA GLU A 491 -24.82 17.57 16.52
C GLU A 491 -23.72 17.43 15.48
N ARG A 492 -23.75 16.35 14.69
CA ARG A 492 -22.79 16.15 13.60
C ARG A 492 -22.86 17.27 12.56
N GLN A 493 -24.07 17.69 12.17
CA GLN A 493 -24.26 18.79 11.21
C GLN A 493 -23.75 20.13 11.80
N ARG A 494 -24.04 20.42 13.08
CA ARG A 494 -23.54 21.64 13.76
C ARG A 494 -22.01 21.65 13.88
N ILE A 495 -21.39 20.52 14.16
CA ILE A 495 -19.91 20.39 14.18
C ILE A 495 -19.34 20.64 12.77
N ALA A 496 -19.94 20.08 11.72
CA ALA A 496 -19.50 20.31 10.35
C ALA A 496 -19.65 21.79 9.94
N LEU A 497 -20.73 22.43 10.35
CA LEU A 497 -20.91 23.86 10.15
C LEU A 497 -19.85 24.67 10.92
N GLY A 498 -19.54 24.30 12.16
CA GLY A 498 -18.47 24.91 12.96
C GLY A 498 -17.11 24.78 12.29
N ARG A 499 -16.79 23.62 11.74
CA ARG A 499 -15.60 23.38 10.94
C ARG A 499 -15.52 24.29 9.71
N ALA A 500 -16.63 24.44 8.99
CA ALA A 500 -16.73 25.34 7.85
C ALA A 500 -16.48 26.80 8.25
N LEU A 501 -17.07 27.25 9.34
CA LEU A 501 -16.97 28.63 9.83
C LEU A 501 -15.61 28.96 10.47
N ALA A 502 -14.92 27.99 11.07
CA ALA A 502 -13.61 28.18 11.67
C ALA A 502 -12.57 28.73 10.66
N ARG A 503 -12.74 28.40 9.39
CA ARG A 503 -11.90 28.85 8.27
C ARG A 503 -12.20 30.29 7.82
N ARG A 504 -13.25 30.95 8.35
CA ARG A 504 -13.72 32.31 8.00
C ARG A 504 -13.95 32.50 6.49
N PRO A 505 -14.75 31.65 5.85
CA PRO A 505 -14.97 31.69 4.40
C PRO A 505 -15.79 32.92 4.01
N SER A 506 -15.64 33.37 2.75
CA SER A 506 -16.49 34.41 2.14
C SER A 506 -17.86 33.86 1.73
N VAL A 507 -17.94 32.57 1.42
CA VAL A 507 -19.15 31.87 1.00
C VAL A 507 -19.29 30.56 1.79
N VAL A 508 -20.51 30.28 2.23
CA VAL A 508 -20.84 28.97 2.82
C VAL A 508 -21.92 28.29 2.01
N ILE A 509 -21.66 27.05 1.61
CA ILE A 509 -22.65 26.17 0.97
C ILE A 509 -23.14 25.18 2.02
N LEU A 510 -24.44 25.13 2.23
CA LEU A 510 -25.09 24.21 3.15
C LEU A 510 -25.88 23.18 2.34
N ASP A 511 -25.52 21.91 2.42
CA ASP A 511 -26.25 20.83 1.74
C ASP A 511 -27.16 20.12 2.75
N GLU A 512 -28.47 20.39 2.67
CA GLU A 512 -29.53 19.89 3.55
C GLU A 512 -29.23 20.09 5.06
N PRO A 513 -28.94 21.32 5.52
CA PRO A 513 -28.42 21.58 6.86
C PRO A 513 -29.41 21.29 7.99
N THR A 514 -30.68 21.07 7.67
CA THR A 514 -31.80 21.13 8.61
C THR A 514 -32.54 19.83 8.80
N SER A 515 -32.16 18.78 8.06
CA SER A 515 -32.84 17.47 8.12
C SER A 515 -32.88 16.81 9.52
N SER A 516 -32.12 17.34 10.49
CA SER A 516 -31.96 16.77 11.84
C SER A 516 -32.09 17.80 12.97
N LEU A 517 -32.54 19.06 12.70
CA LEU A 517 -32.67 20.13 13.68
C LEU A 517 -34.13 20.41 14.01
N ASP A 518 -34.39 20.85 15.26
CA ASP A 518 -35.65 21.43 15.65
C ASP A 518 -35.79 22.82 15.02
N GLY A 519 -36.94 23.13 14.41
CA GLY A 519 -37.16 24.35 13.61
C GLY A 519 -36.88 25.66 14.37
N ALA A 520 -37.11 25.72 15.68
CA ALA A 520 -36.79 26.90 16.48
C ALA A 520 -35.27 27.09 16.66
N ARG A 521 -34.51 26.02 16.84
CA ARG A 521 -33.03 26.01 16.94
C ARG A 521 -32.40 26.37 15.61
N GLU A 522 -32.92 25.81 14.55
CA GLU A 522 -32.55 26.10 13.17
C GLU A 522 -32.64 27.60 12.87
N ALA A 523 -33.78 28.22 13.11
CA ALA A 523 -33.99 29.63 12.85
C ALA A 523 -32.98 30.53 13.61
N ARG A 524 -32.66 30.19 14.87
CA ARG A 524 -31.65 30.93 15.65
C ARG A 524 -30.25 30.80 15.06
N ILE A 525 -29.84 29.59 14.69
CA ILE A 525 -28.51 29.32 14.09
C ILE A 525 -28.41 30.06 12.75
N PHE A 526 -29.44 30.00 11.89
CA PHE A 526 -29.45 30.68 10.60
C PHE A 526 -29.40 32.20 10.77
N ALA A 527 -30.13 32.80 11.74
CA ALA A 527 -30.07 34.22 12.01
C ALA A 527 -28.64 34.69 12.38
N ARG A 528 -27.94 33.92 13.24
CA ARG A 528 -26.56 34.19 13.63
C ARG A 528 -25.59 33.98 12.47
N LEU A 529 -25.83 32.95 11.63
CA LEU A 529 -25.02 32.64 10.48
C LEU A 529 -25.03 33.76 9.44
N ARG A 530 -26.20 34.32 9.14
CA ARG A 530 -26.36 35.46 8.22
C ARG A 530 -25.61 36.72 8.66
N GLN A 531 -25.40 36.90 9.95
CA GLN A 531 -24.64 38.05 10.47
C GLN A 531 -23.12 37.84 10.31
N ARG A 532 -22.68 36.57 10.23
CA ARG A 532 -21.25 36.22 10.21
C ARG A 532 -20.71 35.90 8.82
N VAL A 533 -21.55 35.35 7.95
CA VAL A 533 -21.15 34.93 6.60
C VAL A 533 -21.80 35.84 5.56
N PRO A 534 -21.00 36.51 4.71
CA PRO A 534 -21.55 37.45 3.72
C PRO A 534 -22.49 36.80 2.73
N THR A 535 -22.11 35.63 2.17
CA THR A 535 -22.88 34.97 1.11
C THR A 535 -23.18 33.53 1.49
N LEU A 536 -24.45 33.12 1.37
CA LEU A 536 -24.93 31.82 1.80
C LEU A 536 -25.70 31.12 0.67
N VAL A 537 -25.32 29.90 0.36
CA VAL A 537 -26.03 29.02 -0.59
C VAL A 537 -26.60 27.85 0.19
N VAL A 538 -27.89 27.66 0.15
CA VAL A 538 -28.60 26.58 0.86
C VAL A 538 -29.22 25.63 -0.15
N ILE A 539 -28.85 24.39 -0.09
CA ILE A 539 -29.44 23.31 -0.88
C ILE A 539 -30.47 22.60 -0.01
N THR A 540 -31.72 22.57 -0.44
CA THR A 540 -32.80 21.93 0.32
C THR A 540 -33.83 21.30 -0.61
N HIS A 541 -34.60 20.36 -0.07
CA HIS A 541 -35.79 19.80 -0.71
C HIS A 541 -37.09 20.18 0.03
N HIS A 542 -36.99 20.93 1.16
CA HIS A 542 -38.13 21.43 1.94
C HIS A 542 -38.52 22.84 1.57
N HIS A 543 -39.84 23.13 1.61
CA HIS A 543 -40.45 24.43 1.36
C HIS A 543 -40.69 25.21 2.63
N SER A 544 -39.98 24.95 3.72
CA SER A 544 -40.22 25.62 5.03
C SER A 544 -39.28 26.78 5.28
#